data_99819728b008d8f0949846e27e42e59f
#
_entry.id   99819728b008d8f0949846e27e42e59f
#
_cell.length_a   1.000
_cell.length_b   1.000
_cell.length_c   1.000
_cell.angle_alpha   90.00
_cell.angle_beta   90.00
_cell.angle_gamma   90.00
#
_symmetry.space_group_name_H-M   'P 1'
#
loop_
_entity.id
_entity.type
_entity.pdbx_description
1 polymer ?
#
loop_
_entity_poly.entity_id
_entity_poly.type
_entity_poly.pdbx_seq_one_letter_code
_entity_poly.pdbx_strand_id
1 'polypeptide(L)'
;MTEEIPHIPVLFDETIDAFKDCNDGYIIDCTLGYGGHSLGLLEKYPNIKLICNDQDDTALEFSKKRLSKYKDRIIFNKGNFQTVVEKFKDENIVGILADIGVSSLQLDQSNRGFGFESDVLDMRMDQDQSLSAIDVVNNYDQ
;
A
#
# COMPACT_ATOMS: atom_id res chain seq x y z
N MET A 1 -12.16 -21.55 -2.68
CA MET A 1 -10.99 -21.27 -3.51
C MET A 1 -10.06 -20.40 -2.70
N THR A 2 -8.92 -20.90 -2.34
CA THR A 2 -7.86 -20.08 -1.75
C THR A 2 -7.40 -19.14 -2.85
N GLU A 3 -7.72 -17.85 -2.73
CA GLU A 3 -7.08 -16.83 -3.56
C GLU A 3 -5.57 -16.98 -3.28
N GLU A 4 -4.81 -17.42 -4.28
CA GLU A 4 -3.36 -17.49 -4.17
C GLU A 4 -2.86 -16.11 -3.76
N ILE A 5 -2.11 -16.07 -2.67
CA ILE A 5 -1.47 -14.83 -2.20
C ILE A 5 -0.39 -14.50 -3.23
N PRO A 6 -0.55 -13.47 -4.06
CA PRO A 6 0.27 -13.30 -5.25
C PRO A 6 1.73 -12.96 -4.95
N HIS A 7 2.09 -12.60 -3.70
CA HIS A 7 3.43 -12.10 -3.40
C HIS A 7 3.78 -12.19 -1.91
N ILE A 8 4.98 -12.69 -1.62
CA ILE A 8 5.63 -12.51 -0.32
C ILE A 8 6.34 -11.15 -0.36
N PRO A 9 6.06 -10.23 0.57
CA PRO A 9 6.71 -8.93 0.60
C PRO A 9 8.24 -9.07 0.71
N VAL A 10 8.95 -8.15 0.05
CA VAL A 10 10.43 -8.10 0.12
C VAL A 10 10.87 -7.78 1.55
N LEU A 11 11.92 -8.44 2.04
CA LEU A 11 12.48 -8.25 3.39
C LEU A 11 11.40 -8.35 4.49
N PHE A 12 10.50 -9.34 4.35
CA PHE A 12 9.33 -9.45 5.23
C PHE A 12 9.71 -9.52 6.70
N ASP A 13 10.58 -10.47 7.08
CA ASP A 13 10.96 -10.69 8.48
C ASP A 13 11.71 -9.50 9.06
N GLU A 14 12.65 -8.94 8.29
CA GLU A 14 13.44 -7.77 8.70
C GLU A 14 12.55 -6.54 8.88
N THR A 15 11.57 -6.35 7.99
CA THR A 15 10.61 -5.25 8.09
C THR A 15 9.74 -5.39 9.34
N ILE A 16 9.20 -6.58 9.59
CA ILE A 16 8.39 -6.80 10.78
C ILE A 16 9.22 -6.62 12.05
N ASP A 17 10.45 -7.12 12.08
CA ASP A 17 11.34 -7.02 13.24
C ASP A 17 11.80 -5.58 13.53
N ALA A 18 11.83 -4.71 12.54
CA ALA A 18 12.14 -3.30 12.75
C ALA A 18 11.14 -2.58 13.67
N PHE A 19 9.91 -3.10 13.76
CA PHE A 19 8.86 -2.53 14.62
C PHE A 19 8.75 -3.18 16.00
N LYS A 20 9.69 -4.03 16.40
CA LYS A 20 9.66 -4.79 17.67
C LYS A 20 9.53 -3.92 18.93
N ASP A 21 10.04 -2.70 18.87
CA ASP A 21 10.00 -1.75 19.99
C ASP A 21 8.79 -0.79 19.93
N CYS A 22 7.96 -0.90 18.88
CA CYS A 22 6.73 -0.14 18.76
C CYS A 22 5.64 -0.78 19.61
N ASN A 23 5.08 -0.01 20.54
CA ASN A 23 4.03 -0.48 21.44
C ASN A 23 2.91 0.55 21.53
N ASP A 24 1.68 0.05 21.59
CA ASP A 24 0.47 0.77 21.99
C ASP A 24 0.22 2.07 21.20
N GLY A 25 0.15 1.95 19.88
CA GLY A 25 -0.12 3.07 18.98
C GLY A 25 -0.41 2.62 17.56
N TYR A 26 -0.38 3.58 16.64
CA TYR A 26 -0.58 3.32 15.21
C TYR A 26 0.76 3.23 14.47
N ILE A 27 0.90 2.21 13.64
CA ILE A 27 1.88 2.20 12.56
C ILE A 27 1.15 2.63 11.28
N ILE A 28 1.70 3.59 10.56
CA ILE A 28 1.20 3.94 9.23
C ILE A 28 1.90 3.06 8.20
N ASP A 29 1.15 2.25 7.48
CA ASP A 29 1.60 1.60 6.25
C ASP A 29 1.22 2.51 5.08
N CYS A 30 2.21 3.22 4.54
CA CYS A 30 2.02 4.24 3.50
C CYS A 30 1.72 3.64 2.12
N THR A 31 2.04 2.36 1.94
CA THR A 31 2.04 1.63 0.67
C THR A 31 1.50 0.22 0.89
N LEU A 32 0.22 0.16 1.29
CA LEU A 32 -0.44 -1.06 1.73
C LEU A 32 -0.31 -2.22 0.74
N GLY A 33 -0.49 -1.95 -0.56
CA GLY A 33 -0.52 -2.97 -1.59
C GLY A 33 -1.52 -4.08 -1.24
N TYR A 34 -1.07 -5.34 -1.24
CA TYR A 34 -1.89 -6.48 -0.83
C TYR A 34 -1.91 -6.74 0.68
N GLY A 35 -1.38 -5.84 1.48
CA GLY A 35 -1.41 -5.91 2.94
C GLY A 35 -0.53 -7.00 3.54
N GLY A 36 0.53 -7.43 2.85
CA GLY A 36 1.41 -8.47 3.35
C GLY A 36 2.16 -8.06 4.61
N HIS A 37 2.86 -6.94 4.60
CA HIS A 37 3.55 -6.39 5.77
C HIS A 37 2.55 -6.05 6.89
N SER A 38 1.43 -5.40 6.54
CA SER A 38 0.37 -5.08 7.50
C SER A 38 -0.18 -6.31 8.21
N LEU A 39 -0.39 -7.42 7.50
CA LEU A 39 -0.80 -8.69 8.10
C LEU A 39 0.24 -9.18 9.11
N GLY A 40 1.52 -9.22 8.73
CA GLY A 40 2.60 -9.65 9.61
C GLY A 40 2.71 -8.81 10.88
N LEU A 41 2.58 -7.47 10.77
CA LEU A 41 2.57 -6.57 11.93
C LEU A 41 1.40 -6.87 12.88
N LEU A 42 0.19 -7.06 12.33
CA LEU A 42 -1.00 -7.35 13.12
C LEU A 42 -0.95 -8.72 13.81
N GLU A 43 -0.34 -9.73 13.18
CA GLU A 43 -0.16 -11.06 13.74
C GLU A 43 0.88 -11.07 14.86
N LYS A 44 2.00 -10.38 14.63
CA LYS A 44 3.13 -10.38 15.57
C LYS A 44 2.91 -9.47 16.78
N TYR A 45 2.27 -8.31 16.58
CA TYR A 45 2.14 -7.28 17.62
C TYR A 45 0.67 -7.02 17.99
N PRO A 46 0.12 -7.68 19.04
CA PRO A 46 -1.31 -7.63 19.34
C PRO A 46 -1.82 -6.25 19.78
N ASN A 47 -0.94 -5.39 20.31
CA ASN A 47 -1.30 -4.06 20.82
C ASN A 47 -1.18 -2.95 19.78
N ILE A 48 -0.61 -3.25 18.59
CA ILE A 48 -0.46 -2.28 17.53
C ILE A 48 -1.76 -2.16 16.72
N LYS A 49 -2.07 -0.93 16.32
CA LYS A 49 -3.09 -0.59 15.34
C LYS A 49 -2.43 -0.11 14.05
N LEU A 50 -3.13 -0.18 12.94
CA LEU A 50 -2.60 0.26 11.65
C LEU A 50 -3.46 1.35 11.02
N ILE A 51 -2.79 2.28 10.37
CA ILE A 51 -3.37 3.15 9.36
C ILE A 51 -2.82 2.65 8.04
N CYS A 52 -3.68 1.98 7.26
CA CYS A 52 -3.33 1.33 6.00
C CYS A 52 -3.69 2.26 4.85
N ASN A 53 -2.68 2.81 4.18
CA ASN A 53 -2.86 3.77 3.10
C ASN A 53 -2.45 3.18 1.76
N ASP A 54 -3.26 3.40 0.75
CA ASP A 54 -2.89 3.21 -0.65
C ASP A 54 -3.64 4.21 -1.53
N GLN A 55 -3.12 4.50 -2.70
CA GLN A 55 -3.82 5.30 -3.71
C GLN A 55 -4.56 4.44 -4.73
N ASP A 56 -4.29 3.14 -4.77
CA ASP A 56 -4.92 2.17 -5.66
C ASP A 56 -6.13 1.51 -4.98
N ASP A 57 -7.35 1.76 -5.51
CA ASP A 57 -8.58 1.16 -4.99
C ASP A 57 -8.55 -0.37 -5.05
N THR A 58 -7.94 -0.95 -6.07
CA THR A 58 -7.83 -2.41 -6.22
C THR A 58 -7.04 -3.01 -5.06
N ALA A 59 -5.93 -2.37 -4.68
CA ALA A 59 -5.11 -2.76 -3.54
C ALA A 59 -5.90 -2.66 -2.22
N LEU A 60 -6.60 -1.53 -2.01
CA LEU A 60 -7.42 -1.31 -0.82
C LEU A 60 -8.53 -2.34 -0.68
N GLU A 61 -9.29 -2.63 -1.75
CA GLU A 61 -10.39 -3.59 -1.71
C GLU A 61 -9.88 -5.02 -1.44
N PHE A 62 -8.77 -5.41 -2.04
CA PHE A 62 -8.14 -6.70 -1.75
C PHE A 62 -7.71 -6.80 -0.28
N SER A 63 -7.00 -5.78 0.21
CA SER A 63 -6.47 -5.78 1.56
C SER A 63 -7.54 -5.69 2.64
N LYS A 64 -8.64 -4.99 2.41
CA LYS A 64 -9.81 -5.00 3.31
C LYS A 64 -10.34 -6.41 3.53
N LYS A 65 -10.44 -7.23 2.47
CA LYS A 65 -10.88 -8.63 2.57
C LYS A 65 -9.85 -9.46 3.33
N ARG A 66 -8.57 -9.36 2.94
CA ARG A 66 -7.46 -10.11 3.54
C ARG A 66 -7.30 -9.83 5.03
N LEU A 67 -7.42 -8.57 5.43
CA LEU A 67 -7.21 -8.10 6.80
C LEU A 67 -8.50 -8.06 7.64
N SER A 68 -9.61 -8.58 7.12
CA SER A 68 -10.95 -8.50 7.76
C SER A 68 -11.00 -9.01 9.20
N LYS A 69 -10.18 -10.01 9.55
CA LYS A 69 -10.03 -10.53 10.92
C LYS A 69 -9.57 -9.46 11.92
N TYR A 70 -8.86 -8.44 11.46
CA TYR A 70 -8.24 -7.38 12.26
C TYR A 70 -8.92 -6.01 12.10
N LYS A 71 -10.13 -5.97 11.54
CA LYS A 71 -10.84 -4.73 11.18
C LYS A 71 -10.91 -3.68 12.31
N ASP A 72 -11.01 -4.13 13.57
CA ASP A 72 -11.14 -3.25 14.74
C ASP A 72 -9.80 -2.58 15.12
N ARG A 73 -8.69 -2.99 14.50
CA ARG A 73 -7.35 -2.43 14.68
C ARG A 73 -6.83 -1.68 13.45
N ILE A 74 -7.67 -1.46 12.42
CA ILE A 74 -7.23 -0.88 11.15
C ILE A 74 -8.10 0.30 10.76
N ILE A 75 -7.44 1.39 10.36
CA ILE A 75 -8.05 2.50 9.62
C ILE A 75 -7.55 2.41 8.17
N PHE A 76 -8.45 2.23 7.21
CA PHE A 76 -8.10 2.30 5.80
C PHE A 76 -8.23 3.73 5.27
N ASN A 77 -7.23 4.17 4.52
CA ASN A 77 -7.19 5.48 3.90
C ASN A 77 -6.84 5.37 2.42
N LYS A 78 -7.62 6.02 1.56
CA LYS A 78 -7.25 6.22 0.16
C LYS A 78 -6.53 7.55 0.03
N GLY A 79 -5.30 7.54 -0.48
CA GLY A 79 -4.56 8.77 -0.72
C GLY A 79 -3.08 8.53 -1.03
N ASN A 80 -2.45 9.62 -1.47
CA ASN A 80 -1.01 9.63 -1.67
C ASN A 80 -0.29 9.57 -0.32
N PHE A 81 0.82 8.82 -0.25
CA PHE A 81 1.61 8.68 0.98
C PHE A 81 2.18 10.01 1.50
N GLN A 82 2.35 11.02 0.64
CA GLN A 82 2.82 12.35 1.04
C GLN A 82 1.89 13.05 2.02
N THR A 83 0.61 12.74 2.00
CA THR A 83 -0.41 13.43 2.79
C THR A 83 -0.91 12.62 3.99
N VAL A 84 -0.67 11.31 4.03
CA VAL A 84 -1.24 10.44 5.07
C VAL A 84 -0.73 10.79 6.47
N VAL A 85 0.55 11.11 6.62
CA VAL A 85 1.15 11.44 7.92
C VAL A 85 0.54 12.72 8.49
N GLU A 86 0.37 13.76 7.67
CA GLU A 86 -0.26 15.01 8.10
C GLU A 86 -1.73 14.81 8.45
N LYS A 87 -2.44 13.98 7.69
CA LYS A 87 -3.85 13.68 7.94
C LYS A 87 -4.09 13.02 9.31
N PHE A 88 -3.15 12.22 9.77
CA PHE A 88 -3.25 11.46 11.01
C PHE A 88 -2.28 11.94 12.11
N LYS A 89 -1.79 13.17 12.00
CA LYS A 89 -0.78 13.72 12.93
C LYS A 89 -1.23 13.80 14.40
N ASP A 90 -2.54 13.82 14.66
CA ASP A 90 -3.10 13.88 16.01
C ASP A 90 -3.26 12.48 16.65
N GLU A 91 -3.00 11.42 15.89
CA GLU A 91 -2.97 10.05 16.38
C GLU A 91 -1.63 9.72 17.04
N ASN A 92 -1.62 8.74 17.95
CA ASN A 92 -0.38 8.25 18.55
C ASN A 92 0.39 7.37 17.55
N ILE A 93 1.16 7.99 16.66
CA ILE A 93 1.96 7.29 15.65
C ILE A 93 3.27 6.81 16.27
N VAL A 94 3.49 5.50 16.27
CA VAL A 94 4.68 4.85 16.83
C VAL A 94 5.62 4.30 15.77
N GLY A 95 5.20 4.27 14.49
CA GLY A 95 6.03 3.83 13.38
C GLY A 95 5.43 4.19 12.03
N ILE A 96 6.28 4.23 11.02
CA ILE A 96 5.89 4.47 9.63
C ILE A 96 6.62 3.46 8.75
N LEU A 97 5.87 2.79 7.88
CA LEU A 97 6.35 1.87 6.86
C LEU A 97 6.05 2.46 5.47
N ALA A 98 7.04 2.47 4.60
CA ALA A 98 6.87 2.85 3.21
C ALA A 98 7.71 1.93 2.31
N ASP A 99 7.05 1.02 1.60
CA ASP A 99 7.64 0.19 0.56
C ASP A 99 7.35 0.86 -0.79
N ILE A 100 8.29 1.73 -1.21
CA ILE A 100 8.10 2.64 -2.34
C ILE A 100 8.43 1.92 -3.65
N GLY A 101 7.43 1.78 -4.52
CA GLY A 101 7.58 1.12 -5.81
C GLY A 101 6.25 0.79 -6.45
N VAL A 102 6.29 -0.04 -7.50
CA VAL A 102 5.11 -0.61 -8.15
C VAL A 102 4.87 -2.03 -7.63
N SER A 103 3.60 -2.41 -7.48
CA SER A 103 3.26 -3.78 -7.08
C SER A 103 3.40 -4.75 -8.26
N SER A 104 3.64 -6.04 -7.95
CA SER A 104 3.67 -7.09 -8.98
C SER A 104 2.38 -7.11 -9.80
N LEU A 105 1.21 -6.92 -9.17
CA LEU A 105 -0.06 -6.87 -9.89
C LEU A 105 -0.10 -5.72 -10.90
N GLN A 106 0.40 -4.54 -10.54
CA GLN A 106 0.45 -3.41 -11.48
C GLN A 106 1.33 -3.72 -12.68
N LEU A 107 2.44 -4.43 -12.47
CA LEU A 107 3.33 -4.89 -13.55
C LEU A 107 2.68 -5.96 -14.43
N ASP A 108 1.94 -6.89 -13.84
CA ASP A 108 1.33 -8.03 -14.53
C ASP A 108 0.05 -7.65 -15.31
N GLN A 109 -0.60 -6.55 -14.94
CA GLN A 109 -1.80 -6.05 -15.63
C GLN A 109 -1.44 -5.17 -16.83
N SER A 110 -1.50 -5.75 -18.03
CA SER A 110 -1.15 -5.04 -19.28
C SER A 110 -1.96 -3.76 -19.52
N ASN A 111 -3.19 -3.69 -19.02
CA ASN A 111 -4.06 -2.51 -19.12
C ASN A 111 -3.68 -1.36 -18.17
N ARG A 112 -2.75 -1.55 -17.25
CA ARG A 112 -2.29 -0.54 -16.30
C ARG A 112 -1.09 0.28 -16.81
N GLY A 113 -0.37 -0.23 -17.80
CA GLY A 113 0.74 0.50 -18.43
C GLY A 113 2.07 0.49 -17.68
N PHE A 114 2.24 -0.32 -16.63
CA PHE A 114 3.48 -0.41 -15.86
C PHE A 114 4.49 -1.42 -16.43
N GLY A 115 4.02 -2.44 -17.12
CA GLY A 115 4.88 -3.45 -17.74
C GLY A 115 5.40 -3.04 -19.10
N PHE A 116 6.59 -3.52 -19.48
CA PHE A 116 7.20 -3.24 -20.80
C PHE A 116 6.37 -3.79 -21.97
N GLU A 117 5.56 -4.81 -21.73
CA GLU A 117 4.69 -5.43 -22.76
C GLU A 117 3.25 -4.87 -22.72
N SER A 118 3.04 -3.75 -22.02
CA SER A 118 1.73 -3.12 -21.96
C SER A 118 1.40 -2.41 -23.28
N ASP A 119 0.17 -2.60 -23.76
CA ASP A 119 -0.33 -1.93 -24.98
C ASP A 119 -0.75 -0.47 -24.74
N VAL A 120 -0.74 -0.03 -23.48
CA VAL A 120 -1.14 1.31 -23.06
C VAL A 120 -0.02 1.98 -22.25
N LEU A 121 0.05 3.30 -22.30
CA LEU A 121 0.97 4.12 -21.52
C LEU A 121 0.17 4.95 -20.49
N ASP A 122 -0.41 4.27 -19.52
CA ASP A 122 -1.22 4.89 -18.47
C ASP A 122 -0.40 5.19 -17.22
N MET A 123 0.06 4.18 -16.50
CA MET A 123 0.88 4.22 -15.29
C MET A 123 0.26 4.98 -14.11
N ARG A 124 -1.05 5.24 -14.11
CA ARG A 124 -1.73 5.83 -12.95
C ARG A 124 -1.97 4.76 -11.89
N MET A 125 -1.45 4.94 -10.71
CA MET A 125 -1.78 4.10 -9.56
C MET A 125 -3.20 4.38 -9.08
N ASP A 126 -3.55 5.65 -8.95
CA ASP A 126 -4.91 6.12 -8.75
C ASP A 126 -5.54 6.43 -10.12
N GLN A 127 -6.45 5.57 -10.57
CA GLN A 127 -7.09 5.70 -11.88
C GLN A 127 -8.07 6.88 -11.97
N ASP A 128 -8.45 7.48 -10.83
CA ASP A 128 -9.28 8.69 -10.81
C ASP A 128 -8.47 9.97 -11.13
N GLN A 129 -7.14 9.90 -11.13
CA GLN A 129 -6.29 11.03 -11.52
C GLN A 129 -6.40 11.31 -13.02
N SER A 130 -6.32 12.59 -13.40
CA SER A 130 -6.40 13.00 -14.79
C SER A 130 -5.08 12.83 -15.56
N LEU A 131 -3.93 12.93 -14.88
CA LEU A 131 -2.61 12.90 -15.50
C LEU A 131 -2.10 11.47 -15.65
N SER A 132 -1.92 11.03 -16.89
CA SER A 132 -1.34 9.73 -17.25
C SER A 132 0.09 9.86 -17.79
N ALA A 133 0.82 8.74 -17.90
CA ALA A 133 2.16 8.75 -18.46
C ALA A 133 2.21 9.24 -19.91
N ILE A 134 1.19 8.92 -20.70
CA ILE A 134 1.12 9.41 -22.09
C ILE A 134 0.96 10.93 -22.15
N ASP A 135 0.25 11.53 -21.20
CA ASP A 135 0.12 12.99 -21.13
C ASP A 135 1.46 13.65 -20.79
N VAL A 136 2.21 13.04 -19.86
CA VAL A 136 3.55 13.53 -19.51
C VAL A 136 4.49 13.46 -20.70
N VAL A 137 4.55 12.33 -21.41
CA VAL A 137 5.45 12.14 -22.56
C VAL A 137 5.13 13.10 -23.70
N ASN A 138 3.84 13.43 -23.91
CA ASN A 138 3.43 14.26 -25.05
C ASN A 138 3.42 15.77 -24.75
N ASN A 139 3.29 16.18 -23.50
CA ASN A 139 3.00 17.58 -23.16
C ASN A 139 4.08 18.26 -22.29
N TYR A 140 5.02 17.51 -21.71
CA TYR A 140 6.09 18.09 -20.89
C TYR A 140 7.32 18.35 -21.75
N ASP A 141 7.98 19.49 -21.50
CA ASP A 141 9.26 19.83 -22.12
C ASP A 141 10.37 18.92 -21.60
N GLN A 142 11.39 18.67 -22.45
CA GLN A 142 12.56 17.84 -22.13
C GLN A 142 13.54 18.57 -21.22
#